data_dd3d76b66caba86fd4db912c6a1c859b
#
_entry.id   dd3d76b66caba86fd4db912c6a1c859b
#
_cell.length_a   1.000
_cell.length_b   1.000
_cell.length_c   1.000
_cell.angle_alpha   90.00
_cell.angle_beta   90.00
_cell.angle_gamma   90.00
#
_symmetry.space_group_name_H-M   'P 1'
#
loop_
_entity.id
_entity.type
_entity.pdbx_description
1 polymer ?
#
loop_
_entity_poly.entity_id
_entity_poly.type
_entity_poly.pdbx_seq_one_letter_code
_entity_poly.pdbx_strand_id
1 'polypeptide(L)'
;MVLQKNKAMTVDLESIDWAVFKTAYGTATFVPKLIVQLAGNNHEIAMGASHELWCALCHQHAYVSSAALPSLPFILKVLDGANDALSVEILDILLGFAVCETDGTENAPWLEQLRAEVTRAHRRFRALSSSQNETVAYFAVAILEKIGEKNLEMLQLL
;
A
#
# COMPACT_ATOMS: atom_id res chain seq x y z
N MET A 1 -22.76 -10.08 3.84
CA MET A 1 -21.34 -10.38 3.60
C MET A 1 -20.43 -9.15 3.56
N VAL A 2 -20.77 -8.11 2.81
CA VAL A 2 -19.96 -6.87 2.75
C VAL A 2 -19.90 -6.15 4.11
N LEU A 3 -21.02 -6.06 4.83
CA LEU A 3 -21.07 -5.45 6.15
C LEU A 3 -20.22 -6.17 7.21
N GLN A 4 -20.12 -7.50 7.14
CA GLN A 4 -19.29 -8.28 8.06
C GLN A 4 -17.80 -8.12 7.76
N LYS A 5 -17.39 -8.06 6.49
CA LYS A 5 -16.01 -7.81 6.09
C LYS A 5 -15.53 -6.43 6.54
N ASN A 6 -16.37 -5.40 6.37
CA ASN A 6 -16.04 -4.04 6.80
C ASN A 6 -15.97 -3.93 8.32
N LYS A 7 -16.82 -4.65 9.05
CA LYS A 7 -16.80 -4.69 10.52
C LYS A 7 -15.53 -5.37 11.05
N ALA A 8 -15.12 -6.49 10.46
CA ALA A 8 -13.88 -7.18 10.82
C ALA A 8 -12.67 -6.28 10.55
N MET A 9 -12.61 -5.60 9.40
CA MET A 9 -11.56 -4.66 9.06
C MET A 9 -11.49 -3.50 10.05
N THR A 10 -12.63 -2.94 10.46
CA THR A 10 -12.69 -1.85 11.44
C THR A 10 -12.13 -2.28 12.79
N VAL A 11 -12.47 -3.48 13.27
CA VAL A 11 -11.92 -4.04 14.51
C VAL A 11 -10.41 -4.19 14.43
N ASP A 12 -9.89 -4.72 13.32
CA ASP A 12 -8.46 -4.89 13.10
C ASP A 12 -7.73 -3.53 13.04
N LEU A 13 -8.31 -2.53 12.37
CA LEU A 13 -7.76 -1.17 12.32
C LEU A 13 -7.70 -0.53 13.71
N GLU A 14 -8.74 -0.70 14.52
CA GLU A 14 -8.81 -0.15 15.88
C GLU A 14 -7.82 -0.82 16.84
N SER A 15 -7.36 -2.03 16.54
CA SER A 15 -6.36 -2.74 17.35
C SER A 15 -4.94 -2.18 17.22
N ILE A 16 -4.69 -1.31 16.24
CA ILE A 16 -3.38 -0.73 15.95
C ILE A 16 -3.29 0.66 16.58
N ASP A 17 -2.19 0.94 17.25
CA ASP A 17 -1.89 2.29 17.76
C ASP A 17 -1.28 3.15 16.65
N TRP A 18 -2.15 3.78 15.89
CA TRP A 18 -1.74 4.62 14.75
C TRP A 18 -0.98 5.87 15.15
N ALA A 19 -1.10 6.31 16.42
CA ALA A 19 -0.39 7.49 16.92
C ALA A 19 1.12 7.31 16.96
N VAL A 20 1.63 6.07 16.99
CA VAL A 20 3.08 5.77 16.97
C VAL A 20 3.66 5.77 15.56
N PHE A 21 2.83 5.80 14.53
CA PHE A 21 3.26 5.85 13.13
C PHE A 21 3.15 7.25 12.55
N LYS A 22 3.96 7.52 11.53
CA LYS A 22 4.00 8.83 10.85
C LYS A 22 3.49 8.74 9.42
N THR A 23 2.96 9.87 8.97
CA THR A 23 2.66 10.15 7.56
C THR A 23 3.44 11.39 7.13
N ALA A 24 3.31 11.78 5.87
CA ALA A 24 3.87 13.04 5.37
C ALA A 24 3.28 14.28 6.09
N TYR A 25 2.13 14.13 6.75
CA TYR A 25 1.38 15.23 7.38
C TYR A 25 1.29 15.11 8.91
N GLY A 26 2.13 14.30 9.54
CA GLY A 26 2.13 14.08 10.98
C GLY A 26 1.70 12.67 11.38
N THR A 27 1.12 12.51 12.57
CA THR A 27 0.71 11.19 13.07
C THR A 27 -0.37 10.54 12.21
N ALA A 28 -0.38 9.21 12.19
CA ALA A 28 -1.24 8.43 11.29
C ALA A 28 -2.64 8.19 11.84
N THR A 29 -3.10 8.95 12.83
CA THR A 29 -4.40 8.75 13.48
C THR A 29 -5.60 8.89 12.52
N PHE A 30 -5.44 9.60 11.40
CA PHE A 30 -6.47 9.76 10.36
C PHE A 30 -6.47 8.63 9.31
N VAL A 31 -5.43 7.79 9.27
CA VAL A 31 -5.28 6.76 8.23
C VAL A 31 -6.37 5.68 8.29
N PRO A 32 -6.79 5.17 9.47
CA PRO A 32 -7.86 4.17 9.52
C PRO A 32 -9.15 4.61 8.83
N LYS A 33 -9.56 5.87 8.98
CA LYS A 33 -10.75 6.41 8.31
C LYS A 33 -10.60 6.34 6.78
N LEU A 34 -9.43 6.69 6.26
CA LEU A 34 -9.15 6.61 4.82
C LEU A 34 -9.20 5.16 4.32
N ILE A 35 -8.69 4.21 5.07
CA ILE A 35 -8.73 2.80 4.72
C ILE A 35 -10.19 2.29 4.67
N VAL A 36 -11.02 2.67 5.64
CA VAL A 36 -12.45 2.32 5.64
C VAL A 36 -13.14 2.91 4.40
N GLN A 37 -12.84 4.16 4.06
CA GLN A 37 -13.38 4.81 2.86
C GLN A 37 -12.91 4.13 1.58
N LEU A 38 -11.63 3.72 1.53
CA LEU A 38 -11.06 2.98 0.40
C LEU A 38 -11.79 1.64 0.17
N ALA A 39 -12.15 0.96 1.25
CA ALA A 39 -12.84 -0.33 1.22
C ALA A 39 -14.36 -0.20 1.02
N GLY A 40 -14.90 1.01 1.05
CA GLY A 40 -16.34 1.26 0.99
C GLY A 40 -16.93 1.09 -0.41
N ASN A 41 -18.27 1.12 -0.48
CA ASN A 41 -19.04 0.91 -1.71
C ASN A 41 -19.17 2.15 -2.59
N ASN A 42 -18.84 3.33 -2.07
CA ASN A 42 -18.92 4.58 -2.85
C ASN A 42 -17.61 4.77 -3.61
N HIS A 43 -17.66 4.60 -4.94
CA HIS A 43 -16.47 4.67 -5.79
C HIS A 43 -15.75 6.02 -5.72
N GLU A 44 -16.47 7.13 -5.74
CA GLU A 44 -15.87 8.47 -5.67
C GLU A 44 -15.15 8.69 -4.34
N ILE A 45 -15.75 8.26 -3.24
CA ILE A 45 -15.13 8.36 -1.91
C ILE A 45 -13.89 7.46 -1.85
N ALA A 46 -13.95 6.24 -2.38
CA ALA A 46 -12.82 5.32 -2.41
C ALA A 46 -11.66 5.89 -3.25
N MET A 47 -11.94 6.48 -4.42
CA MET A 47 -10.92 7.13 -5.25
C MET A 47 -10.30 8.32 -4.55
N GLY A 48 -11.09 9.15 -3.87
CA GLY A 48 -10.58 10.26 -3.05
C GLY A 48 -9.70 9.78 -1.91
N ALA A 49 -10.09 8.72 -1.21
CA ALA A 49 -9.29 8.11 -0.15
C ALA A 49 -7.96 7.56 -0.68
N SER A 50 -7.96 6.93 -1.86
CA SER A 50 -6.72 6.44 -2.49
C SER A 50 -5.74 7.58 -2.74
N HIS A 51 -6.21 8.71 -3.24
CA HIS A 51 -5.37 9.89 -3.47
C HIS A 51 -4.78 10.44 -2.16
N GLU A 52 -5.61 10.56 -1.12
CA GLU A 52 -5.14 11.03 0.19
C GLU A 52 -4.13 10.07 0.82
N LEU A 53 -4.33 8.75 0.67
CA LEU A 53 -3.36 7.75 1.12
C LEU A 53 -2.05 7.82 0.34
N TRP A 54 -2.11 8.03 -0.97
CA TRP A 54 -0.93 8.22 -1.81
C TRP A 54 -0.10 9.42 -1.35
N CYS A 55 -0.76 10.53 -1.03
CA CYS A 55 -0.10 11.71 -0.48
C CYS A 55 0.47 11.46 0.92
N ALA A 56 -0.29 10.80 1.79
CA ALA A 56 0.07 10.63 3.20
C ALA A 56 1.15 9.56 3.42
N LEU A 57 1.07 8.44 2.70
CA LEU A 57 1.93 7.27 2.95
C LEU A 57 3.21 7.26 2.11
N CYS A 58 3.16 7.73 0.86
CA CYS A 58 4.34 7.78 0.00
C CYS A 58 4.58 9.17 -0.65
N HIS A 59 3.92 10.18 -0.16
CA HIS A 59 4.11 11.59 -0.50
C HIS A 59 4.36 11.82 -1.99
N GLN A 60 3.43 11.36 -2.83
CA GLN A 60 3.52 11.45 -4.29
C GLN A 60 4.81 10.83 -4.85
N HIS A 61 5.30 9.75 -4.25
CA HIS A 61 6.58 9.08 -4.55
C HIS A 61 7.84 9.89 -4.19
N ALA A 62 7.73 10.93 -3.37
CA ALA A 62 8.90 11.65 -2.88
C ALA A 62 9.62 10.87 -1.77
N TYR A 63 8.87 10.31 -0.82
CA TYR A 63 9.39 9.45 0.24
C TYR A 63 8.25 8.64 0.87
N VAL A 64 8.60 7.50 1.48
CA VAL A 64 7.63 6.65 2.20
C VAL A 64 7.71 6.91 3.70
N SER A 65 6.57 6.83 4.38
CA SER A 65 6.43 7.05 5.82
C SER A 65 6.07 5.76 6.57
N SER A 66 6.36 5.71 7.87
CA SER A 66 6.21 4.48 8.67
C SER A 66 4.79 3.91 8.72
N ALA A 67 3.76 4.76 8.57
CA ALA A 67 2.37 4.30 8.54
C ALA A 67 2.06 3.40 7.33
N ALA A 68 2.91 3.38 6.30
CA ALA A 68 2.79 2.44 5.19
C ALA A 68 2.81 0.98 5.66
N LEU A 69 3.64 0.66 6.65
CA LEU A 69 3.78 -0.70 7.15
C LEU A 69 2.47 -1.27 7.72
N PRO A 70 1.81 -0.63 8.72
CA PRO A 70 0.55 -1.15 9.23
C PRO A 70 -0.60 -1.01 8.23
N SER A 71 -0.51 -0.11 7.25
CA SER A 71 -1.54 0.08 6.22
C SER A 71 -1.53 -1.01 5.16
N LEU A 72 -0.37 -1.61 4.88
CA LEU A 72 -0.17 -2.51 3.74
C LEU A 72 -1.15 -3.70 3.71
N PRO A 73 -1.38 -4.46 4.80
CA PRO A 73 -2.30 -5.60 4.75
C PRO A 73 -3.72 -5.21 4.34
N PHE A 74 -4.19 -4.05 4.81
CA PHE A 74 -5.53 -3.55 4.49
C PHE A 74 -5.64 -3.10 3.03
N ILE A 75 -4.62 -2.41 2.54
CA ILE A 75 -4.55 -1.94 1.15
C ILE A 75 -4.54 -3.14 0.19
N LEU A 76 -3.76 -4.19 0.49
CA LEU A 76 -3.72 -5.42 -0.30
C LEU A 76 -5.09 -6.11 -0.33
N LYS A 77 -5.78 -6.13 0.80
CA LYS A 77 -7.11 -6.75 0.89
C LYS A 77 -8.14 -5.99 0.05
N VAL A 78 -8.08 -4.67 0.03
CA VAL A 78 -8.94 -3.86 -0.84
C VAL A 78 -8.63 -4.11 -2.31
N LEU A 79 -7.34 -4.22 -2.67
CA LEU A 79 -6.89 -4.53 -4.03
C LEU A 79 -7.52 -5.82 -4.56
N ASP A 80 -7.64 -6.84 -3.72
CA ASP A 80 -8.18 -8.16 -4.11
C ASP A 80 -9.63 -8.07 -4.64
N GLY A 81 -10.40 -7.07 -4.25
CA GLY A 81 -11.78 -6.87 -4.70
C GLY A 81 -12.02 -5.58 -5.50
N ALA A 82 -10.97 -4.82 -5.82
CA ALA A 82 -11.11 -3.53 -6.48
C ALA A 82 -11.39 -3.66 -7.98
N ASN A 83 -12.16 -2.70 -8.54
CA ASN A 83 -12.29 -2.56 -9.98
C ASN A 83 -10.99 -2.02 -10.59
N ASP A 84 -10.89 -1.97 -11.92
CA ASP A 84 -9.66 -1.55 -12.61
C ASP A 84 -9.21 -0.14 -12.24
N ALA A 85 -10.13 0.81 -12.18
CA ALA A 85 -9.81 2.19 -11.87
C ALA A 85 -9.20 2.34 -10.46
N LEU A 86 -9.81 1.70 -9.47
CA LEU A 86 -9.29 1.72 -8.09
C LEU A 86 -8.01 0.91 -7.96
N SER A 87 -7.89 -0.20 -8.69
CA SER A 87 -6.67 -1.01 -8.71
C SER A 87 -5.46 -0.22 -9.19
N VAL A 88 -5.61 0.63 -10.21
CA VAL A 88 -4.53 1.50 -10.69
C VAL A 88 -4.05 2.42 -9.57
N GLU A 89 -4.96 3.06 -8.86
CA GLU A 89 -4.62 3.97 -7.75
C GLU A 89 -3.93 3.23 -6.60
N ILE A 90 -4.44 2.06 -6.24
CA ILE A 90 -3.84 1.23 -5.18
C ILE A 90 -2.45 0.75 -5.59
N LEU A 91 -2.29 0.28 -6.82
CA LEU A 91 -0.99 -0.17 -7.33
C LEU A 91 0.04 0.95 -7.37
N ASP A 92 -0.37 2.18 -7.64
CA ASP A 92 0.51 3.35 -7.58
C ASP A 92 1.04 3.57 -6.15
N ILE A 93 0.18 3.44 -5.14
CA ILE A 93 0.60 3.48 -3.72
C ILE A 93 1.62 2.36 -3.44
N LEU A 94 1.31 1.13 -3.86
CA LEU A 94 2.17 -0.03 -3.62
C LEU A 94 3.52 0.07 -4.35
N LEU A 95 3.54 0.66 -5.53
CA LEU A 95 4.78 0.99 -6.24
C LEU A 95 5.63 1.96 -5.41
N GLY A 96 5.01 2.98 -4.83
CA GLY A 96 5.69 3.89 -3.90
C GLY A 96 6.33 3.15 -2.73
N PHE A 97 5.64 2.17 -2.14
CA PHE A 97 6.19 1.36 -1.05
C PHE A 97 7.40 0.51 -1.51
N ALA A 98 7.42 0.10 -2.76
CA ALA A 98 8.51 -0.70 -3.31
C ALA A 98 9.75 0.13 -3.67
N VAL A 99 9.59 1.38 -4.11
CA VAL A 99 10.68 2.17 -4.70
C VAL A 99 11.17 3.32 -3.83
N CYS A 100 10.32 3.90 -2.96
CA CYS A 100 10.67 5.11 -2.23
C CYS A 100 11.59 4.82 -1.04
N GLU A 101 12.54 5.72 -0.81
CA GLU A 101 13.28 5.80 0.43
C GLU A 101 12.49 6.62 1.46
N THR A 102 12.99 6.73 2.69
CA THR A 102 12.44 7.61 3.71
C THR A 102 12.89 9.06 3.46
N ASP A 103 12.33 9.99 4.23
CA ASP A 103 12.77 11.40 4.20
C ASP A 103 14.16 11.61 4.83
N GLY A 104 14.76 10.58 5.41
CA GLY A 104 16.08 10.63 6.02
C GLY A 104 16.13 11.20 7.44
N THR A 105 15.00 11.60 8.01
CA THR A 105 14.95 12.25 9.33
C THR A 105 14.93 11.27 10.49
N GLU A 106 14.71 9.98 10.23
CA GLU A 106 14.65 8.96 11.26
C GLU A 106 15.35 7.67 10.82
N ASN A 107 15.79 6.88 11.81
CA ASN A 107 16.22 5.51 11.57
C ASN A 107 14.98 4.67 11.19
N ALA A 108 15.02 3.96 10.08
CA ALA A 108 13.85 3.32 9.50
C ALA A 108 14.02 1.80 9.30
N PRO A 109 14.16 1.01 10.39
CA PRO A 109 14.20 -0.45 10.27
C PRO A 109 12.88 -1.02 9.70
N TRP A 110 11.78 -0.31 9.85
CA TRP A 110 10.48 -0.67 9.30
C TRP A 110 10.48 -0.70 7.76
N LEU A 111 11.39 0.01 7.09
CA LEU A 111 11.43 0.05 5.63
C LEU A 111 11.78 -1.32 5.03
N GLU A 112 12.75 -2.02 5.61
CA GLU A 112 13.08 -3.40 5.18
C GLU A 112 11.90 -4.34 5.40
N GLN A 113 11.21 -4.19 6.53
CA GLN A 113 10.02 -4.99 6.82
C GLN A 113 8.90 -4.69 5.83
N LEU A 114 8.66 -3.43 5.50
CA LEU A 114 7.67 -3.02 4.49
C LEU A 114 7.98 -3.70 3.14
N ARG A 115 9.21 -3.63 2.70
CA ARG A 115 9.64 -4.21 1.43
C ARG A 115 9.55 -5.73 1.41
N ALA A 116 9.85 -6.38 2.53
CA ALA A 116 9.66 -7.83 2.69
C ALA A 116 8.17 -8.20 2.56
N GLU A 117 7.28 -7.42 3.15
CA GLU A 117 5.84 -7.67 3.06
C GLU A 117 5.29 -7.43 1.64
N VAL A 118 5.77 -6.41 0.94
CA VAL A 118 5.43 -6.20 -0.48
C VAL A 118 5.90 -7.40 -1.31
N THR A 119 7.11 -7.88 -1.07
CA THR A 119 7.66 -9.06 -1.74
C THR A 119 6.81 -10.31 -1.50
N ARG A 120 6.35 -10.53 -0.28
CA ARG A 120 5.45 -11.66 0.04
C ARG A 120 4.14 -11.62 -0.72
N ALA A 121 3.70 -10.43 -1.13
CA ALA A 121 2.48 -10.24 -1.92
C ALA A 121 2.67 -10.48 -3.42
N HIS A 122 3.83 -10.95 -3.88
CA HIS A 122 4.19 -11.07 -5.30
C HIS A 122 3.19 -11.84 -6.16
N ARG A 123 2.46 -12.80 -5.61
CA ARG A 123 1.47 -13.57 -6.36
C ARG A 123 0.32 -12.70 -6.86
N ARG A 124 -0.10 -11.70 -6.05
CA ARG A 124 -1.13 -10.73 -6.48
C ARG A 124 -0.66 -9.94 -7.70
N PHE A 125 0.58 -9.48 -7.68
CA PHE A 125 1.14 -8.68 -8.78
C PHE A 125 1.35 -9.52 -10.03
N ARG A 126 1.74 -10.79 -9.90
CA ARG A 126 1.80 -11.72 -11.03
C ARG A 126 0.43 -11.91 -11.68
N ALA A 127 -0.62 -12.11 -10.89
CA ALA A 127 -1.96 -12.24 -11.41
C ALA A 127 -2.39 -10.96 -12.16
N LEU A 128 -2.12 -9.80 -11.59
CA LEU A 128 -2.48 -8.51 -12.19
C LEU A 128 -1.62 -8.14 -13.40
N SER A 129 -0.41 -8.69 -13.52
CA SER A 129 0.46 -8.47 -14.69
C SER A 129 -0.13 -9.01 -15.98
N SER A 130 -1.10 -9.92 -15.89
CA SER A 130 -1.84 -10.48 -17.04
C SER A 130 -3.20 -9.81 -17.24
N SER A 131 -3.47 -8.69 -16.56
CA SER A 131 -4.74 -7.97 -16.70
C SER A 131 -4.95 -7.48 -18.13
N GLN A 132 -6.20 -7.51 -18.60
CA GLN A 132 -6.58 -6.89 -19.87
C GLN A 132 -6.53 -5.35 -19.81
N ASN A 133 -6.61 -4.78 -18.61
CA ASN A 133 -6.37 -3.35 -18.43
C ASN A 133 -4.86 -3.10 -18.44
N GLU A 134 -4.39 -2.41 -19.48
CA GLU A 134 -2.96 -2.19 -19.72
C GLU A 134 -2.28 -1.41 -18.59
N THR A 135 -2.99 -0.47 -17.97
CA THR A 135 -2.45 0.34 -16.87
C THR A 135 -2.27 -0.49 -15.60
N VAL A 136 -3.25 -1.34 -15.28
CA VAL A 136 -3.15 -2.30 -14.18
C VAL A 136 -1.93 -3.22 -14.38
N ALA A 137 -1.81 -3.81 -15.58
CA ALA A 137 -0.69 -4.68 -15.93
C ALA A 137 0.65 -3.96 -15.84
N TYR A 138 0.73 -2.72 -16.30
CA TYR A 138 1.94 -1.89 -16.25
C TYR A 138 2.43 -1.70 -14.81
N PHE A 139 1.56 -1.27 -13.90
CA PHE A 139 1.92 -1.08 -12.49
C PHE A 139 2.34 -2.38 -11.82
N ALA A 140 1.63 -3.47 -12.09
CA ALA A 140 1.96 -4.77 -11.53
C ALA A 140 3.34 -5.25 -11.98
N VAL A 141 3.67 -5.09 -13.25
CA VAL A 141 5.00 -5.41 -13.81
C VAL A 141 6.08 -4.54 -13.16
N ALA A 142 5.82 -3.22 -13.04
CA ALA A 142 6.78 -2.30 -12.43
C ALA A 142 7.11 -2.69 -10.97
N ILE A 143 6.10 -3.09 -10.20
CA ILE A 143 6.31 -3.56 -8.81
C ILE A 143 7.14 -4.86 -8.83
N LEU A 144 6.80 -5.82 -9.68
CA LEU A 144 7.52 -7.09 -9.78
C LEU A 144 9.00 -6.88 -10.13
N GLU A 145 9.29 -5.97 -11.04
CA GLU A 145 10.67 -5.64 -11.41
C GLU A 145 11.46 -5.11 -10.21
N LYS A 146 10.86 -4.23 -9.42
CA LYS A 146 11.51 -3.66 -8.23
C LYS A 146 11.73 -4.69 -7.13
N ILE A 147 10.77 -5.56 -6.89
CA ILE A 147 10.88 -6.67 -5.94
C ILE A 147 12.01 -7.62 -6.40
N GLY A 148 12.07 -7.95 -7.69
CA GLY A 148 13.08 -8.83 -8.27
C GLY A 148 14.49 -8.28 -8.16
N GLU A 149 14.71 -7.01 -8.45
CA GLU A 149 16.00 -6.33 -8.32
C GLU A 149 16.54 -6.42 -6.88
N LYS A 150 15.67 -6.16 -5.88
CA LYS A 150 16.07 -6.21 -4.46
C LYS A 150 16.40 -7.63 -4.00
N ASN A 151 15.67 -8.63 -4.47
CA ASN A 151 15.99 -10.03 -4.18
C ASN A 151 17.34 -10.44 -4.76
N LEU A 152 17.71 -9.94 -5.94
CA LEU A 152 19.02 -10.17 -6.55
C LEU A 152 20.14 -9.52 -5.74
N GLU A 153 19.93 -8.30 -5.24
CA GLU A 153 20.89 -7.62 -4.36
C GLU A 153 21.08 -8.38 -3.04
N MET A 154 20.01 -8.88 -2.42
CA MET A 154 20.09 -9.70 -1.21
C MET A 154 20.82 -11.00 -1.44
N LEU A 155 20.63 -11.65 -2.60
CA LEU A 155 21.34 -12.88 -2.96
C LEU A 155 22.84 -12.64 -3.23
N GLN A 156 23.23 -11.44 -3.66
CA GLN A 156 24.63 -11.07 -3.87
C GLN A 156 25.37 -10.75 -2.57
N LEU A 157 24.66 -10.45 -1.49
CA LEU A 157 25.22 -10.19 -0.17
C LEU A 157 25.45 -11.47 0.67
N LEU A 158 24.97 -12.60 0.20
CA LEU A 158 25.18 -13.93 0.80
C LEU A 158 26.38 -14.63 0.20
#